data_f109426eecedd5922fc2733eab72bd41
#
_entry.id   f109426eecedd5922fc2733eab72bd41
#
_cell.length_a   1.000
_cell.length_b   1.000
_cell.length_c   1.000
_cell.angle_alpha   90.00
_cell.angle_beta   90.00
_cell.angle_gamma   90.00
#
_symmetry.space_group_name_H-M   'P 1'
#
loop_
_entity.id
_entity.type
_entity.pdbx_description
1 polymer ?
#
loop_
_entity_poly.entity_id
_entity_poly.type
_entity_poly.pdbx_seq_one_letter_code
_entity_poly.pdbx_strand_id
1 'polypeptide(L)'
;MIVDSHLHLWQADADYPNPAVTAVSPVCDVPLALLEQYMEEYGIDRAVIVQPLYPGEDNSFIADCAASNPDRFAAVCVVDPRQSDAAIRLEHWVRQRKCRGLRLRPIIAEEAACFGDASTFPIWEFAQQAQVVISVLGDYSHLANVKQLALKFPDVRIVVDHLAHPPDVAPESCGALLGLSECPNVFMKISGLASFGGPYPHSGCDQLVRAIYDRFGPRRMMWGSDFPHVLLQTGYGRARHWLERECGFLSQSDRRLILGDNAARLYWG
;
A
#
# COMPACT_ATOMS: atom_id res chain seq x y z
N MET A 1 11.38 10.76 11.84
CA MET A 1 10.58 9.53 11.90
C MET A 1 10.55 8.89 10.53
N ILE A 2 10.72 7.57 10.47
CA ILE A 2 10.66 6.77 9.24
C ILE A 2 9.55 5.75 9.39
N VAL A 3 8.67 5.67 8.38
CA VAL A 3 7.54 4.77 8.34
C VAL A 3 7.65 3.90 7.09
N ASP A 4 7.69 2.58 7.27
CA ASP A 4 7.47 1.67 6.16
C ASP A 4 5.97 1.58 5.89
N SER A 5 5.50 2.23 4.84
CA SER A 5 4.07 2.36 4.55
C SER A 5 3.46 1.16 3.82
N HIS A 6 4.27 0.14 3.50
CA HIS A 6 3.80 -1.03 2.77
C HIS A 6 4.69 -2.25 3.00
N LEU A 7 4.15 -3.20 3.75
CA LEU A 7 4.78 -4.50 3.98
C LEU A 7 3.73 -5.57 4.31
N HIS A 8 4.13 -6.82 4.28
CA HIS A 8 3.27 -7.97 4.50
C HIS A 8 3.83 -8.87 5.60
N LEU A 9 2.94 -9.39 6.43
CA LEU A 9 3.22 -10.41 7.41
C LEU A 9 2.23 -11.55 7.25
N TRP A 10 2.66 -12.77 7.57
CA TRP A 10 1.82 -13.96 7.62
C TRP A 10 2.45 -15.02 8.51
N GLN A 11 1.59 -15.84 9.08
CA GLN A 11 1.95 -16.99 9.88
C GLN A 11 0.87 -18.04 9.68
N ALA A 12 1.27 -19.31 9.59
CA ALA A 12 0.35 -20.43 9.47
C ALA A 12 0.51 -21.33 10.69
N ASP A 13 -0.44 -21.24 11.63
CA ASP A 13 -0.52 -22.11 12.81
C ASP A 13 -1.99 -22.37 13.18
N ALA A 14 -2.24 -22.93 14.38
CA ALA A 14 -3.58 -23.27 14.83
C ALA A 14 -4.50 -22.04 15.01
N ASP A 15 -3.92 -20.87 15.38
CA ASP A 15 -4.67 -19.63 15.60
C ASP A 15 -4.92 -18.88 14.29
N TYR A 16 -4.03 -19.08 13.29
CA TYR A 16 -4.10 -18.44 11.97
C TYR A 16 -3.99 -19.48 10.84
N PRO A 17 -5.01 -20.35 10.67
CA PRO A 17 -4.95 -21.38 9.64
C PRO A 17 -4.90 -20.73 8.25
N ASN A 18 -3.86 -21.09 7.49
CA ASN A 18 -3.75 -20.65 6.10
C ASN A 18 -4.47 -21.68 5.20
N PRO A 19 -5.70 -21.39 4.74
CA PRO A 19 -6.52 -22.38 4.02
C PRO A 19 -6.06 -22.62 2.57
N ALA A 20 -5.16 -21.80 2.03
CA ALA A 20 -4.79 -21.87 0.62
C ALA A 20 -3.27 -21.93 0.45
N VAL A 21 -2.71 -23.12 0.41
CA VAL A 21 -1.42 -23.33 -0.25
C VAL A 21 -1.65 -23.16 -1.75
N THR A 22 -1.50 -21.93 -2.24
CA THR A 22 -1.51 -21.63 -3.68
C THR A 22 -0.08 -21.61 -4.20
N ALA A 23 0.11 -21.63 -5.52
CA ALA A 23 1.44 -21.47 -6.14
C ALA A 23 2.16 -20.17 -5.75
N VAL A 24 1.46 -19.25 -5.10
CA VAL A 24 1.96 -17.95 -4.58
C VAL A 24 2.09 -17.96 -3.06
N SER A 25 1.71 -19.05 -2.37
CA SER A 25 1.86 -19.15 -0.92
C SER A 25 3.34 -19.24 -0.56
N PRO A 26 3.80 -18.44 0.40
CA PRO A 26 5.19 -18.49 0.80
C PRO A 26 5.50 -19.84 1.48
N VAL A 27 6.74 -20.27 1.27
CA VAL A 27 7.26 -21.53 1.83
C VAL A 27 7.58 -21.38 3.34
N CYS A 28 7.59 -20.15 3.86
CA CYS A 28 7.94 -19.87 5.25
C CYS A 28 7.06 -18.76 5.83
N ASP A 29 6.92 -18.77 7.14
CA ASP A 29 6.26 -17.71 7.89
C ASP A 29 7.08 -16.41 7.86
N VAL A 30 6.37 -15.30 7.95
CA VAL A 30 6.93 -13.96 8.10
C VAL A 30 6.29 -13.31 9.34
N PRO A 31 6.74 -13.72 10.54
CA PRO A 31 6.17 -13.24 11.79
C PRO A 31 6.59 -11.80 12.10
N LEU A 32 5.84 -11.17 13.01
CA LEU A 32 6.13 -9.80 13.47
C LEU A 32 7.56 -9.65 14.00
N ALA A 33 8.07 -10.62 14.75
CA ALA A 33 9.41 -10.60 15.31
C ALA A 33 10.52 -10.48 14.24
N LEU A 34 10.30 -11.07 13.05
CA LEU A 34 11.24 -10.92 11.94
C LEU A 34 11.21 -9.48 11.39
N LEU A 35 10.03 -8.88 11.25
CA LEU A 35 9.91 -7.49 10.83
C LEU A 35 10.60 -6.56 11.84
N GLU A 36 10.40 -6.77 13.13
CA GLU A 36 10.99 -5.93 14.18
C GLU A 36 12.52 -5.90 14.12
N GLN A 37 13.17 -7.03 13.78
CA GLN A 37 14.62 -7.08 13.55
C GLN A 37 15.06 -6.17 12.42
N TYR A 38 14.34 -6.21 11.27
CA TYR A 38 14.62 -5.31 10.14
C TYR A 38 14.35 -3.84 10.49
N MET A 39 13.28 -3.57 11.24
CA MET A 39 12.96 -2.22 11.67
C MET A 39 14.06 -1.65 12.57
N GLU A 40 14.58 -2.44 13.50
CA GLU A 40 15.68 -2.05 14.37
C GLU A 40 16.98 -1.82 13.56
N GLU A 41 17.34 -2.76 12.69
CA GLU A 41 18.55 -2.68 11.86
C GLU A 41 18.57 -1.45 10.95
N TYR A 42 17.42 -1.10 10.36
CA TYR A 42 17.32 -0.01 9.37
C TYR A 42 16.68 1.28 9.87
N GLY A 43 16.45 1.39 11.16
CA GLY A 43 15.93 2.60 11.83
C GLY A 43 14.51 2.96 11.41
N ILE A 44 13.62 1.96 11.31
CA ILE A 44 12.20 2.16 11.00
C ILE A 44 11.43 2.33 12.30
N ASP A 45 10.76 3.47 12.44
CA ASP A 45 10.00 3.79 13.65
C ASP A 45 8.62 3.12 13.67
N ARG A 46 7.92 3.11 12.50
CA ARG A 46 6.55 2.61 12.35
C ARG A 46 6.39 1.80 11.07
N ALA A 47 5.37 0.93 11.04
CA ALA A 47 5.08 0.12 9.88
C ALA A 47 3.57 -0.03 9.62
N VAL A 48 3.18 -0.01 8.35
CA VAL A 48 1.82 -0.30 7.89
C VAL A 48 1.78 -1.71 7.32
N ILE A 49 1.14 -2.60 8.06
CA ILE A 49 1.01 -4.02 7.72
C ILE A 49 -0.20 -4.19 6.81
N VAL A 50 0.04 -4.51 5.57
CA VAL A 50 -1.00 -4.70 4.55
C VAL A 50 -1.30 -6.18 4.40
N GLN A 51 -2.59 -6.55 4.43
CA GLN A 51 -2.98 -7.94 4.19
C GLN A 51 -2.47 -8.42 2.83
N PRO A 52 -1.72 -9.54 2.77
CA PRO A 52 -1.25 -10.09 1.51
C PRO A 52 -2.40 -10.69 0.67
N LEU A 53 -2.12 -11.10 -0.56
CA LEU A 53 -3.12 -11.73 -1.46
C LEU A 53 -3.59 -13.10 -0.93
N TYR A 54 -2.72 -13.79 -0.25
CA TYR A 54 -2.99 -15.00 0.55
C TYR A 54 -2.84 -14.59 2.03
N PRO A 55 -3.51 -15.03 2.95
CA PRO A 55 -4.51 -16.03 3.24
C PRO A 55 -5.97 -15.57 3.05
N GLY A 56 -6.26 -14.79 2.06
CA GLY A 56 -7.62 -14.36 1.76
C GLY A 56 -8.09 -13.18 2.63
N GLU A 57 -9.35 -13.22 3.09
CA GLU A 57 -10.01 -12.14 3.84
C GLU A 57 -9.90 -12.29 5.37
N ASP A 58 -9.19 -13.29 5.87
CA ASP A 58 -8.91 -13.37 7.30
C ASP A 58 -7.74 -12.44 7.64
N ASN A 59 -8.08 -11.28 8.18
CA ASN A 59 -7.13 -10.27 8.58
C ASN A 59 -6.71 -10.41 10.06
N SER A 60 -7.05 -11.51 10.73
CA SER A 60 -6.84 -11.66 12.17
C SER A 60 -5.38 -11.50 12.56
N PHE A 61 -4.47 -12.16 11.85
CA PHE A 61 -3.05 -12.10 12.15
C PHE A 61 -2.49 -10.67 12.07
N ILE A 62 -2.73 -9.95 10.98
CA ILE A 62 -2.21 -8.59 10.83
C ILE A 62 -2.88 -7.61 11.81
N ALA A 63 -4.14 -7.83 12.15
CA ALA A 63 -4.85 -7.02 13.13
C ALA A 63 -4.27 -7.24 14.54
N ASP A 64 -3.94 -8.49 14.91
CA ASP A 64 -3.31 -8.80 16.20
C ASP A 64 -1.87 -8.28 16.26
N CYS A 65 -1.10 -8.38 15.16
CA CYS A 65 0.20 -7.71 15.07
C CYS A 65 0.09 -6.20 15.30
N ALA A 66 -0.87 -5.53 14.66
CA ALA A 66 -1.06 -4.09 14.85
C ALA A 66 -1.55 -3.73 16.27
N ALA A 67 -2.40 -4.56 16.86
CA ALA A 67 -2.90 -4.36 18.21
C ALA A 67 -1.83 -4.55 19.30
N SER A 68 -0.78 -5.34 19.04
CA SER A 68 0.31 -5.56 19.99
C SER A 68 1.10 -4.28 20.32
N ASN A 69 1.20 -3.34 19.37
CA ASN A 69 1.78 -2.01 19.58
C ASN A 69 1.18 -1.00 18.59
N PRO A 70 -0.01 -0.43 18.88
CA PRO A 70 -0.75 0.43 17.96
C PRO A 70 -0.07 1.78 17.69
N ASP A 71 0.92 2.17 18.49
CA ASP A 71 1.75 3.35 18.23
C ASP A 71 2.80 3.09 17.15
N ARG A 72 3.22 1.83 16.98
CA ARG A 72 4.20 1.42 15.97
C ARG A 72 3.59 0.79 14.73
N PHE A 73 2.48 0.08 14.87
CA PHE A 73 1.90 -0.73 13.80
C PHE A 73 0.47 -0.29 13.46
N ALA A 74 0.17 -0.25 12.17
CA ALA A 74 -1.18 -0.06 11.64
C ALA A 74 -1.50 -1.18 10.66
N ALA A 75 -2.74 -1.71 10.68
CA ALA A 75 -3.17 -2.74 9.75
C ALA A 75 -4.04 -2.16 8.64
N VAL A 76 -3.84 -2.67 7.42
CA VAL A 76 -4.69 -2.44 6.25
C VAL A 76 -5.32 -3.79 5.87
N CYS A 77 -6.62 -3.92 6.12
CA CYS A 77 -7.36 -5.16 5.91
C CYS A 77 -7.78 -5.35 4.44
N VAL A 78 -8.32 -6.51 4.14
CA VAL A 78 -8.96 -6.85 2.86
C VAL A 78 -10.38 -7.32 3.14
N VAL A 79 -11.32 -6.94 2.30
CA VAL A 79 -12.67 -7.55 2.19
C VAL A 79 -12.98 -7.78 0.72
N ASP A 80 -13.74 -8.82 0.40
CA ASP A 80 -14.17 -9.06 -0.98
C ASP A 80 -15.25 -8.06 -1.37
N PRO A 81 -15.00 -7.14 -2.30
CA PRO A 81 -15.95 -6.09 -2.68
C PRO A 81 -17.20 -6.62 -3.41
N ARG A 82 -17.19 -7.88 -3.84
CA ARG A 82 -18.32 -8.54 -4.53
C ARG A 82 -19.41 -8.98 -3.55
N GLN A 83 -19.08 -9.12 -2.27
CA GLN A 83 -20.03 -9.57 -1.26
C GLN A 83 -21.00 -8.44 -0.89
N SER A 84 -22.29 -8.76 -0.77
CA SER A 84 -23.31 -7.78 -0.42
C SER A 84 -23.14 -7.19 0.99
N ASP A 85 -22.40 -7.88 1.87
CA ASP A 85 -22.07 -7.48 3.23
C ASP A 85 -20.67 -6.89 3.39
N ALA A 86 -19.97 -6.59 2.28
CA ALA A 86 -18.58 -6.11 2.30
C ALA A 86 -18.36 -4.87 3.18
N ALA A 87 -19.31 -3.92 3.15
CA ALA A 87 -19.24 -2.73 4.01
C ALA A 87 -19.38 -3.06 5.50
N ILE A 88 -20.22 -4.05 5.85
CA ILE A 88 -20.41 -4.52 7.24
C ILE A 88 -19.13 -5.22 7.71
N ARG A 89 -18.51 -6.05 6.86
CA ARG A 89 -17.22 -6.71 7.16
C ARG A 89 -16.12 -5.67 7.34
N LEU A 90 -16.07 -4.63 6.50
CA LEU A 90 -15.12 -3.53 6.66
C LEU A 90 -15.34 -2.80 7.99
N GLU A 91 -16.60 -2.51 8.34
CA GLU A 91 -16.93 -1.89 9.63
C GLU A 91 -16.42 -2.71 10.81
N HIS A 92 -16.57 -4.04 10.79
CA HIS A 92 -16.01 -4.94 11.80
C HIS A 92 -14.48 -4.75 11.94
N TRP A 93 -13.75 -4.85 10.84
CA TRP A 93 -12.28 -4.73 10.87
C TRP A 93 -11.81 -3.36 11.35
N VAL A 94 -12.51 -2.29 10.96
CA VAL A 94 -12.16 -0.93 11.36
C VAL A 94 -12.54 -0.63 12.81
N ARG A 95 -13.80 -0.89 13.19
CA ARG A 95 -14.29 -0.47 14.50
C ARG A 95 -13.86 -1.40 15.63
N GLN A 96 -13.90 -2.72 15.40
CA GLN A 96 -13.62 -3.71 16.43
C GLN A 96 -12.14 -4.11 16.45
N ARG A 97 -11.55 -4.33 15.26
CA ARG A 97 -10.17 -4.79 15.13
C ARG A 97 -9.15 -3.66 14.86
N LYS A 98 -9.62 -2.39 14.79
CA LYS A 98 -8.80 -1.18 14.68
C LYS A 98 -7.92 -1.10 13.43
N CYS A 99 -8.29 -1.79 12.34
CA CYS A 99 -7.64 -1.58 11.05
C CYS A 99 -7.79 -0.11 10.62
N ARG A 100 -6.72 0.47 10.07
CA ARG A 100 -6.65 1.88 9.66
C ARG A 100 -6.88 2.10 8.17
N GLY A 101 -6.92 1.01 7.40
CA GLY A 101 -7.16 1.06 5.97
C GLY A 101 -7.79 -0.22 5.44
N LEU A 102 -8.30 -0.11 4.22
CA LEU A 102 -8.78 -1.20 3.38
C LEU A 102 -7.90 -1.29 2.13
N ARG A 103 -7.56 -2.49 1.69
CA ARG A 103 -6.94 -2.75 0.39
C ARG A 103 -7.97 -3.34 -0.57
N LEU A 104 -8.25 -2.66 -1.67
CA LEU A 104 -8.96 -3.20 -2.82
C LEU A 104 -7.95 -3.72 -3.85
N ARG A 105 -8.27 -4.83 -4.52
CA ARG A 105 -7.30 -5.59 -5.32
C ARG A 105 -7.77 -5.81 -6.75
N PRO A 106 -8.05 -4.77 -7.55
CA PRO A 106 -8.49 -4.96 -8.94
C PRO A 106 -7.45 -5.67 -9.84
N ILE A 107 -6.26 -5.96 -9.35
CA ILE A 107 -5.33 -6.88 -10.02
C ILE A 107 -5.84 -8.33 -10.04
N ILE A 108 -6.79 -8.69 -9.17
CA ILE A 108 -7.51 -9.96 -9.19
C ILE A 108 -8.69 -9.82 -10.14
N ALA A 109 -8.77 -10.67 -11.15
CA ALA A 109 -9.76 -10.55 -12.24
C ALA A 109 -11.21 -10.48 -11.74
N GLU A 110 -11.54 -11.24 -10.70
CA GLU A 110 -12.87 -11.29 -10.11
C GLU A 110 -13.23 -9.98 -9.38
N GLU A 111 -12.25 -9.31 -8.75
CA GLU A 111 -12.44 -8.00 -8.11
C GLU A 111 -12.40 -6.87 -9.15
N ALA A 112 -11.59 -7.00 -10.19
CA ALA A 112 -11.53 -6.05 -11.30
C ALA A 112 -12.90 -5.86 -11.96
N ALA A 113 -13.66 -6.95 -12.11
CA ALA A 113 -14.96 -6.94 -12.76
C ALA A 113 -15.99 -6.01 -12.10
N CYS A 114 -15.86 -5.73 -10.80
CA CYS A 114 -16.74 -4.81 -10.07
C CYS A 114 -16.06 -3.52 -9.62
N PHE A 115 -14.75 -3.37 -9.87
CA PHE A 115 -14.01 -2.20 -9.42
C PHE A 115 -14.49 -0.92 -10.12
N GLY A 116 -15.09 -0.03 -9.35
CA GLY A 116 -15.73 1.18 -9.87
C GLY A 116 -17.25 1.09 -10.03
N ASP A 117 -17.84 -0.10 -9.91
CA ASP A 117 -19.28 -0.28 -10.00
C ASP A 117 -20.02 0.27 -8.78
N ALA A 118 -21.28 0.64 -9.00
CA ALA A 118 -22.14 1.15 -7.91
C ALA A 118 -22.38 0.14 -6.79
N SER A 119 -22.25 -1.15 -7.05
CA SER A 119 -22.34 -2.22 -6.04
C SER A 119 -21.28 -2.10 -4.96
N THR A 120 -20.12 -1.49 -5.26
CA THR A 120 -19.01 -1.28 -4.31
C THR A 120 -19.12 0.03 -3.52
N PHE A 121 -20.02 0.94 -3.89
CA PHE A 121 -20.13 2.26 -3.26
C PHE A 121 -20.38 2.23 -1.75
N PRO A 122 -21.13 1.28 -1.16
CA PRO A 122 -21.26 1.20 0.30
C PRO A 122 -19.93 1.10 1.05
N ILE A 123 -18.91 0.46 0.45
CA ILE A 123 -17.54 0.40 0.99
C ILE A 123 -16.92 1.81 1.03
N TRP A 124 -17.07 2.57 -0.05
CA TRP A 124 -16.51 3.92 -0.19
C TRP A 124 -17.22 4.93 0.73
N GLU A 125 -18.54 4.82 0.85
CA GLU A 125 -19.35 5.63 1.75
C GLU A 125 -18.95 5.39 3.22
N PHE A 126 -18.77 4.13 3.61
CA PHE A 126 -18.27 3.79 4.94
C PHE A 126 -16.86 4.33 5.16
N ALA A 127 -15.95 4.14 4.19
CA ALA A 127 -14.57 4.63 4.27
C ALA A 127 -14.53 6.15 4.44
N GLN A 128 -15.39 6.88 3.73
CA GLN A 128 -15.52 8.33 3.87
C GLN A 128 -16.00 8.73 5.28
N GLN A 129 -17.04 8.09 5.79
CA GLN A 129 -17.60 8.38 7.12
C GLN A 129 -16.61 8.03 8.25
N ALA A 130 -15.92 6.91 8.12
CA ALA A 130 -14.98 6.41 9.13
C ALA A 130 -13.54 6.92 8.95
N GLN A 131 -13.29 7.76 7.92
CA GLN A 131 -11.96 8.29 7.57
C GLN A 131 -10.91 7.18 7.33
N VAL A 132 -11.35 6.06 6.75
CA VAL A 132 -10.50 4.91 6.42
C VAL A 132 -9.73 5.18 5.12
N VAL A 133 -8.45 4.86 5.12
CA VAL A 133 -7.62 4.93 3.91
C VAL A 133 -7.96 3.76 2.99
N ILE A 134 -8.22 4.01 1.71
CA ILE A 134 -8.35 2.95 0.70
C ILE A 134 -7.06 2.83 -0.09
N SER A 135 -6.38 1.69 0.06
CA SER A 135 -5.22 1.30 -0.75
C SER A 135 -5.70 0.50 -1.97
N VAL A 136 -5.16 0.80 -3.14
CA VAL A 136 -5.55 0.12 -4.39
C VAL A 136 -4.35 -0.62 -4.95
N LEU A 137 -4.42 -1.96 -4.94
CA LEU A 137 -3.51 -2.84 -5.67
C LEU A 137 -4.10 -3.13 -7.05
N GLY A 138 -3.75 -2.31 -8.01
CA GLY A 138 -4.13 -2.46 -9.40
C GLY A 138 -2.93 -2.31 -10.32
N ASP A 139 -3.16 -2.53 -11.59
CA ASP A 139 -2.25 -2.17 -12.65
C ASP A 139 -2.68 -0.88 -13.36
N TYR A 140 -1.92 -0.49 -14.36
CA TYR A 140 -2.12 0.74 -15.11
C TYR A 140 -3.53 0.86 -15.76
N SER A 141 -4.17 -0.26 -16.11
CA SER A 141 -5.51 -0.28 -16.74
C SER A 141 -6.62 0.19 -15.81
N HIS A 142 -6.42 0.11 -14.49
CA HIS A 142 -7.41 0.47 -13.48
C HIS A 142 -7.40 1.96 -13.10
N LEU A 143 -6.44 2.76 -13.62
CA LEU A 143 -6.28 4.16 -13.21
C LEU A 143 -7.47 5.05 -13.58
N ALA A 144 -8.19 4.73 -14.65
CA ALA A 144 -9.41 5.44 -15.00
C ALA A 144 -10.50 5.26 -13.93
N ASN A 145 -10.67 4.04 -13.42
CA ASN A 145 -11.60 3.75 -12.33
C ASN A 145 -11.16 4.44 -11.03
N VAL A 146 -9.85 4.43 -10.71
CA VAL A 146 -9.31 5.16 -9.56
C VAL A 146 -9.66 6.65 -9.64
N LYS A 147 -9.50 7.28 -10.83
CA LYS A 147 -9.85 8.69 -11.04
C LYS A 147 -11.35 8.94 -10.83
N GLN A 148 -12.21 8.11 -11.39
CA GLN A 148 -13.66 8.23 -11.21
C GLN A 148 -14.08 8.11 -9.75
N LEU A 149 -13.52 7.13 -9.02
CA LEU A 149 -13.79 6.91 -7.60
C LEU A 149 -13.26 8.07 -6.74
N ALA A 150 -12.08 8.60 -7.05
CA ALA A 150 -11.51 9.76 -6.36
C ALA A 150 -12.36 11.02 -6.52
N LEU A 151 -12.92 11.24 -7.70
CA LEU A 151 -13.83 12.37 -7.96
C LEU A 151 -15.20 12.19 -7.29
N LYS A 152 -15.69 10.94 -7.22
CA LYS A 152 -16.98 10.62 -6.61
C LYS A 152 -16.93 10.68 -5.08
N PHE A 153 -15.81 10.26 -4.48
CA PHE A 153 -15.59 10.22 -3.04
C PHE A 153 -14.40 11.10 -2.63
N PRO A 154 -14.54 12.44 -2.72
CA PRO A 154 -13.41 13.36 -2.59
C PRO A 154 -12.79 13.39 -1.18
N ASP A 155 -13.51 12.95 -0.15
CA ASP A 155 -13.03 12.90 1.22
C ASP A 155 -12.36 11.56 1.58
N VAL A 156 -12.42 10.56 0.68
CA VAL A 156 -11.70 9.29 0.86
C VAL A 156 -10.25 9.47 0.42
N ARG A 157 -9.31 9.16 1.30
CA ARG A 157 -7.88 9.12 0.97
C ARG A 157 -7.57 7.83 0.23
N ILE A 158 -7.21 7.93 -1.03
CA ILE A 158 -6.90 6.80 -1.90
C ILE A 158 -5.37 6.71 -2.06
N VAL A 159 -4.81 5.55 -1.80
CA VAL A 159 -3.38 5.29 -1.95
C VAL A 159 -3.17 4.27 -3.06
N VAL A 160 -2.42 4.64 -4.09
CA VAL A 160 -2.09 3.75 -5.20
C VAL A 160 -0.82 2.97 -4.86
N ASP A 161 -0.95 1.65 -4.70
CA ASP A 161 0.17 0.76 -4.39
C ASP A 161 1.10 0.61 -5.62
N HIS A 162 2.42 0.57 -5.38
CA HIS A 162 3.46 0.26 -6.38
C HIS A 162 3.36 1.07 -7.67
N LEU A 163 2.93 2.35 -7.56
CA LEU A 163 2.71 3.24 -8.72
C LEU A 163 1.79 2.63 -9.79
N ALA A 164 0.86 1.73 -9.41
CA ALA A 164 -0.03 0.97 -10.30
C ALA A 164 0.70 0.10 -11.33
N HIS A 165 1.90 -0.43 -11.00
CA HIS A 165 2.70 -1.27 -11.91
C HIS A 165 2.73 -0.71 -13.33
N PRO A 166 3.36 0.46 -13.55
CA PRO A 166 3.35 1.11 -14.85
C PRO A 166 3.98 0.18 -15.91
N PRO A 167 3.52 0.24 -17.17
CA PRO A 167 4.04 -0.61 -18.23
C PRO A 167 5.49 -0.28 -18.61
N ASP A 168 5.93 0.93 -18.26
CA ASP A 168 7.24 1.47 -18.52
C ASP A 168 7.60 2.49 -17.41
N VAL A 169 8.87 2.76 -17.21
CA VAL A 169 9.36 3.78 -16.28
C VAL A 169 9.53 5.17 -16.92
N ALA A 170 9.34 5.28 -18.24
CA ALA A 170 9.39 6.55 -18.95
C ALA A 170 8.18 7.42 -18.59
N PRO A 171 8.37 8.64 -18.09
CA PRO A 171 7.26 9.51 -17.66
C PRO A 171 6.22 9.78 -18.75
N GLU A 172 6.64 9.86 -20.01
CA GLU A 172 5.77 10.07 -21.17
C GLU A 172 4.79 8.91 -21.42
N SER A 173 5.14 7.70 -21.01
CA SER A 173 4.28 6.52 -21.06
C SER A 173 3.31 6.46 -19.87
N CYS A 174 3.53 7.27 -18.84
CA CYS A 174 2.80 7.23 -17.58
C CYS A 174 1.70 8.32 -17.45
N GLY A 175 1.15 8.80 -18.57
CA GLY A 175 0.18 9.91 -18.59
C GLY A 175 -1.06 9.69 -17.71
N ALA A 176 -1.64 8.48 -17.68
CA ALA A 176 -2.80 8.19 -16.84
C ALA A 176 -2.45 8.23 -15.33
N LEU A 177 -1.28 7.71 -14.94
CA LEU A 177 -0.78 7.78 -13.57
C LEU A 177 -0.56 9.24 -13.14
N LEU A 178 0.15 10.01 -13.95
CA LEU A 178 0.42 11.42 -13.68
C LEU A 178 -0.85 12.27 -13.66
N GLY A 179 -1.86 11.90 -14.45
CA GLY A 179 -3.18 12.54 -14.49
C GLY A 179 -3.99 12.40 -13.20
N LEU A 180 -3.69 11.41 -12.35
CA LEU A 180 -4.29 11.30 -11.02
C LEU A 180 -3.89 12.44 -10.08
N SER A 181 -2.87 13.22 -10.42
CA SER A 181 -2.46 14.40 -9.65
C SER A 181 -3.57 15.47 -9.55
N GLU A 182 -4.52 15.48 -10.49
CA GLU A 182 -5.71 16.34 -10.48
C GLU A 182 -6.69 15.99 -9.34
N CYS A 183 -6.57 14.78 -8.74
CA CYS A 183 -7.37 14.36 -7.61
C CYS A 183 -6.57 14.59 -6.32
N PRO A 184 -6.95 15.59 -5.48
CA PRO A 184 -6.15 15.96 -4.30
C PRO A 184 -6.13 14.89 -3.21
N ASN A 185 -7.10 13.98 -3.23
CA ASN A 185 -7.25 12.86 -2.30
C ASN A 185 -6.50 11.59 -2.74
N VAL A 186 -5.74 11.62 -3.85
CA VAL A 186 -4.92 10.49 -4.32
C VAL A 186 -3.46 10.67 -3.91
N PHE A 187 -2.90 9.59 -3.37
CA PHE A 187 -1.52 9.47 -2.89
C PHE A 187 -0.81 8.33 -3.61
N MET A 188 0.52 8.42 -3.74
CA MET A 188 1.37 7.43 -4.42
C MET A 188 2.29 6.72 -3.46
N LYS A 189 2.32 5.36 -3.51
CA LYS A 189 3.34 4.55 -2.84
C LYS A 189 4.50 4.25 -3.76
N ILE A 190 5.67 4.72 -3.39
CA ILE A 190 6.95 4.37 -4.02
C ILE A 190 7.42 3.07 -3.37
N SER A 191 7.03 1.95 -3.94
CA SER A 191 7.30 0.59 -3.44
C SER A 191 7.27 -0.39 -4.60
N GLY A 192 7.78 -1.61 -4.41
CA GLY A 192 7.74 -2.66 -5.42
C GLY A 192 8.51 -2.32 -6.72
N LEU A 193 9.50 -1.43 -6.67
CA LEU A 193 10.19 -0.91 -7.87
C LEU A 193 10.82 -2.01 -8.73
N ALA A 194 11.23 -3.13 -8.12
CA ALA A 194 11.81 -4.26 -8.84
C ALA A 194 10.83 -4.93 -9.81
N SER A 195 9.52 -4.80 -9.60
CA SER A 195 8.50 -5.43 -10.43
C SER A 195 8.35 -4.78 -11.81
N PHE A 196 8.75 -3.51 -11.95
CA PHE A 196 8.64 -2.76 -13.21
C PHE A 196 9.94 -2.01 -13.59
N GLY A 197 10.80 -1.68 -12.63
CA GLY A 197 12.07 -0.96 -12.86
C GLY A 197 13.28 -1.88 -13.07
N GLY A 198 13.07 -3.20 -13.11
CA GLY A 198 14.15 -4.18 -13.29
C GLY A 198 15.15 -4.25 -12.12
N PRO A 199 16.36 -4.77 -12.36
CA PRO A 199 17.37 -4.94 -11.33
C PRO A 199 17.76 -3.61 -10.66
N TYR A 200 18.18 -3.69 -9.36
CA TYR A 200 18.76 -2.53 -8.68
C TYR A 200 19.92 -1.92 -9.51
N PRO A 201 20.01 -0.58 -9.65
CA PRO A 201 19.28 0.47 -8.90
C PRO A 201 17.91 0.86 -9.49
N HIS A 202 17.25 0.03 -10.29
CA HIS A 202 15.96 0.29 -10.92
C HIS A 202 16.04 1.50 -11.86
N SER A 203 16.90 1.38 -12.88
CA SER A 203 17.23 2.47 -13.80
C SER A 203 15.99 3.07 -14.46
N GLY A 204 15.86 4.40 -14.41
CA GLY A 204 14.72 5.14 -14.94
C GLY A 204 13.59 5.36 -13.92
N CYS A 205 13.52 4.59 -12.82
CA CYS A 205 12.52 4.83 -11.78
C CYS A 205 12.70 6.20 -11.10
N ASP A 206 13.92 6.71 -11.01
CA ASP A 206 14.21 8.06 -10.50
C ASP A 206 13.54 9.14 -11.35
N GLN A 207 13.50 8.99 -12.68
CA GLN A 207 12.83 9.90 -13.60
C GLN A 207 11.31 9.86 -13.45
N LEU A 208 10.75 8.65 -13.31
CA LEU A 208 9.32 8.49 -13.03
C LEU A 208 8.94 9.09 -11.67
N VAL A 209 9.72 8.82 -10.62
CA VAL A 209 9.49 9.40 -9.29
C VAL A 209 9.65 10.92 -9.32
N ARG A 210 10.57 11.46 -10.14
CA ARG A 210 10.69 12.90 -10.37
C ARG A 210 9.41 13.48 -11.01
N ALA A 211 8.88 12.83 -12.06
CA ALA A 211 7.65 13.29 -12.71
C ALA A 211 6.44 13.25 -11.75
N ILE A 212 6.35 12.20 -10.91
CA ILE A 212 5.33 12.11 -9.87
C ILE A 212 5.51 13.24 -8.84
N TYR A 213 6.74 13.49 -8.39
CA TYR A 213 7.04 14.57 -7.46
C TYR A 213 6.63 15.93 -8.02
N ASP A 214 6.94 16.21 -9.28
CA ASP A 214 6.61 17.48 -9.93
C ASP A 214 5.08 17.69 -10.08
N ARG A 215 4.31 16.60 -10.20
CA ARG A 215 2.84 16.62 -10.37
C ARG A 215 2.05 16.56 -9.06
N PHE A 216 2.43 15.65 -8.15
CA PHE A 216 1.70 15.40 -6.90
C PHE A 216 2.23 16.26 -5.74
N GLY A 217 3.47 16.67 -5.82
CA GLY A 217 4.20 17.26 -4.71
C GLY A 217 4.56 16.23 -3.62
N PRO A 218 5.55 16.54 -2.76
CA PRO A 218 6.07 15.59 -1.78
C PRO A 218 5.04 15.16 -0.70
N ARG A 219 3.97 15.95 -0.49
CA ARG A 219 2.95 15.69 0.53
C ARG A 219 2.00 14.54 0.19
N ARG A 220 2.00 14.09 -1.07
CA ARG A 220 1.13 12.99 -1.56
C ARG A 220 1.93 11.78 -2.03
N MET A 221 3.14 11.63 -1.55
CA MET A 221 4.02 10.50 -1.84
C MET A 221 4.43 9.83 -0.53
N MET A 222 4.60 8.51 -0.54
CA MET A 222 5.12 7.76 0.59
C MET A 222 5.97 6.59 0.13
N TRP A 223 6.97 6.23 0.91
CA TRP A 223 7.82 5.09 0.69
C TRP A 223 7.25 3.84 1.37
N GLY A 224 7.46 2.66 0.78
CA GLY A 224 7.22 1.36 1.38
C GLY A 224 8.21 0.33 0.85
N SER A 225 8.60 -0.64 1.69
CA SER A 225 9.60 -1.65 1.34
C SER A 225 9.05 -2.74 0.43
N ASP A 226 7.78 -3.09 0.60
CA ASP A 226 7.19 -4.33 0.10
C ASP A 226 7.83 -5.59 0.71
N PHE A 227 8.22 -5.51 2.00
CA PHE A 227 8.74 -6.65 2.75
C PHE A 227 7.65 -7.73 2.88
N PRO A 228 7.97 -9.02 2.77
CA PRO A 228 9.30 -9.61 2.58
C PRO A 228 9.70 -9.77 1.11
N HIS A 229 8.85 -9.42 0.14
CA HIS A 229 9.15 -9.59 -1.29
C HIS A 229 10.46 -8.89 -1.69
N VAL A 230 10.71 -7.73 -1.11
CA VAL A 230 11.95 -6.96 -1.31
C VAL A 230 13.23 -7.73 -1.01
N LEU A 231 13.18 -8.72 -0.10
CA LEU A 231 14.36 -9.49 0.29
C LEU A 231 14.93 -10.32 -0.86
N LEU A 232 14.05 -10.83 -1.72
CA LEU A 232 14.44 -11.64 -2.89
C LEU A 232 14.74 -10.79 -4.14
N GLN A 233 14.47 -9.50 -4.10
CA GLN A 233 14.60 -8.60 -5.25
C GLN A 233 15.73 -7.60 -5.07
N THR A 234 15.52 -6.63 -4.20
CA THR A 234 16.41 -5.48 -3.99
C THR A 234 17.25 -5.62 -2.72
N GLY A 235 16.69 -6.28 -1.70
CA GLY A 235 17.16 -6.26 -0.32
C GLY A 235 16.66 -5.04 0.45
N TYR A 236 16.27 -5.24 1.72
CA TYR A 236 15.60 -4.22 2.54
C TYR A 236 16.41 -2.92 2.66
N GLY A 237 17.68 -3.01 3.00
CA GLY A 237 18.54 -1.84 3.17
C GLY A 237 18.74 -1.02 1.89
N ARG A 238 18.79 -1.67 0.71
CA ARG A 238 18.86 -0.95 -0.56
C ARG A 238 17.55 -0.22 -0.86
N ALA A 239 16.40 -0.87 -0.64
CA ALA A 239 15.09 -0.26 -0.82
C ALA A 239 14.89 0.92 0.15
N ARG A 240 15.31 0.76 1.43
CA ARG A 240 15.22 1.80 2.46
C ARG A 240 15.98 3.08 2.07
N HIS A 241 17.14 2.93 1.44
CA HIS A 241 17.99 4.07 1.08
C HIS A 241 17.85 4.50 -0.38
N TRP A 242 16.96 3.89 -1.15
CA TRP A 242 16.83 4.16 -2.59
C TRP A 242 16.52 5.62 -2.89
N LEU A 243 15.54 6.22 -2.20
CA LEU A 243 15.17 7.63 -2.38
C LEU A 243 16.33 8.59 -2.07
N GLU A 244 17.15 8.24 -1.09
CA GLU A 244 18.29 9.06 -0.69
C GLU A 244 19.43 8.99 -1.70
N ARG A 245 19.61 7.85 -2.35
CA ARG A 245 20.70 7.58 -3.29
C ARG A 245 20.37 7.99 -4.72
N GLU A 246 19.15 7.63 -5.17
CA GLU A 246 18.78 7.77 -6.57
C GLU A 246 17.97 9.05 -6.85
N CYS A 247 17.29 9.62 -5.84
CA CYS A 247 16.46 10.82 -5.99
C CYS A 247 17.16 12.08 -5.44
N GLY A 248 18.30 12.43 -6.04
CA GLY A 248 19.10 13.60 -5.62
C GLY A 248 18.36 14.95 -5.69
N PHE A 249 17.24 15.00 -6.41
CA PHE A 249 16.40 16.20 -6.53
C PHE A 249 15.53 16.47 -5.28
N LEU A 250 15.34 15.49 -4.41
CA LEU A 250 14.55 15.67 -3.20
C LEU A 250 15.32 16.45 -2.14
N SER A 251 14.71 17.50 -1.60
CA SER A 251 15.24 18.19 -0.43
C SER A 251 15.19 17.31 0.82
N GLN A 252 15.92 17.66 1.86
CA GLN A 252 15.86 16.94 3.14
C GLN A 252 14.45 16.98 3.76
N SER A 253 13.73 18.09 3.63
CA SER A 253 12.35 18.23 4.11
C SER A 253 11.40 17.33 3.33
N ASP A 254 11.56 17.23 2.00
CA ASP A 254 10.70 16.39 1.18
C ASP A 254 10.95 14.90 1.41
N ARG A 255 12.21 14.51 1.58
CA ARG A 255 12.56 13.13 1.99
C ARG A 255 11.89 12.76 3.32
N ARG A 256 11.89 13.65 4.30
CA ARG A 256 11.23 13.41 5.59
C ARG A 256 9.72 13.22 5.42
N LEU A 257 9.07 14.01 4.57
CA LEU A 257 7.66 13.83 4.24
C LEU A 257 7.39 12.45 3.62
N ILE A 258 8.17 12.08 2.59
CA ILE A 258 7.96 10.85 1.82
C ILE A 258 8.33 9.61 2.64
N LEU A 259 9.41 9.68 3.43
CA LEU A 259 9.89 8.55 4.23
C LEU A 259 9.10 8.32 5.52
N GLY A 260 8.24 9.26 5.94
CA GLY A 260 7.55 9.05 7.21
C GLY A 260 6.34 9.93 7.47
N ASP A 261 6.47 11.25 7.45
CA ASP A 261 5.44 12.16 7.97
C ASP A 261 4.08 12.00 7.24
N ASN A 262 4.09 11.70 5.94
CA ASN A 262 2.86 11.50 5.17
C ASN A 262 2.12 10.23 5.61
N ALA A 263 2.83 9.09 5.71
CA ALA A 263 2.24 7.85 6.16
C ALA A 263 1.77 7.95 7.62
N ALA A 264 2.56 8.59 8.48
CA ALA A 264 2.18 8.83 9.88
C ALA A 264 0.86 9.61 9.98
N ARG A 265 0.71 10.68 9.18
CA ARG A 265 -0.52 11.47 9.14
C ARG A 265 -1.72 10.69 8.60
N LEU A 266 -1.52 9.81 7.61
CA LEU A 266 -2.61 9.02 7.03
C LEU A 266 -3.11 7.93 7.94
N TYR A 267 -2.21 7.24 8.64
CA TYR A 267 -2.55 6.03 9.39
C TYR A 267 -2.60 6.23 10.92
N TRP A 268 -2.06 7.33 11.47
CA TRP A 268 -2.06 7.62 12.94
C TRP A 268 -2.60 9.02 13.28
N GLY A 269 -2.83 9.89 12.25
CA GLY A 269 -3.36 11.25 12.41
C GLY A 269 -4.88 11.33 12.59
#